data_a358f220cf4d41a3e3e82be3e31f3b7b
#
_entry.id   a358f220cf4d41a3e3e82be3e31f3b7b
#
_cell.length_a   1.000
_cell.length_b   1.000
_cell.length_c   1.000
_cell.angle_alpha   90.00
_cell.angle_beta   90.00
_cell.angle_gamma   90.00
#
_symmetry.space_group_name_H-M   'P 1'
#
loop_
_entity.id
_entity.type
_entity.pdbx_description
1 polymer ?
#
loop_
_entity_poly.entity_id
_entity_poly.type
_entity_poly.pdbx_seq_one_letter_code
_entity_poly.pdbx_strand_id
1 'polypeptide(L)'
;MEQVKINNKDIIIMNLTHYFITEKNYNPVVVHGINDEIWLENMNSDYKIIRIVSKYIHNNEQLGFDKFKLNQIVRKLKVKTLSFKMDVLNIYTDLGDNVNLSGKDIFIPTEKELMNDTLIEIFPDIVEKTKHGENGANLFMKITDDINTTNE
;
A
#
# COMPACT_ATOMS: atom_id res chain seq x y z
N MET A 1 -17.45 18.95 -17.22
CA MET A 1 -17.06 17.74 -16.50
C MET A 1 -15.57 17.64 -16.43
N GLU A 2 -15.05 17.79 -15.24
CA GLU A 2 -13.62 17.66 -15.07
C GLU A 2 -13.22 16.20 -15.21
N GLN A 3 -12.39 15.90 -16.18
CA GLN A 3 -11.77 14.58 -16.26
C GLN A 3 -10.66 14.53 -15.21
N VAL A 4 -10.84 13.63 -14.26
CA VAL A 4 -9.77 13.33 -13.30
C VAL A 4 -8.63 12.67 -14.08
N LYS A 5 -7.53 13.39 -14.23
CA LYS A 5 -6.31 12.78 -14.78
C LYS A 5 -5.70 11.84 -13.75
N ILE A 6 -5.81 10.56 -14.04
CA ILE A 6 -5.12 9.55 -13.24
C ILE A 6 -3.65 9.59 -13.64
N ASN A 7 -2.77 9.93 -12.71
CA ASN A 7 -1.33 9.95 -12.96
C ASN A 7 -0.73 8.55 -12.79
N ASN A 8 0.53 8.36 -13.20
CA ASN A 8 1.20 7.06 -13.14
C ASN A 8 1.28 6.51 -11.73
N LYS A 9 1.46 7.38 -10.73
CA LYS A 9 1.48 6.97 -9.33
C LYS A 9 0.16 6.35 -8.90
N ASP A 10 -0.95 6.97 -9.25
CA ASP A 10 -2.28 6.46 -8.92
C ASP A 10 -2.56 5.12 -9.60
N ILE A 11 -2.14 4.96 -10.86
CA ILE A 11 -2.29 3.69 -11.58
C ILE A 11 -1.53 2.57 -10.88
N ILE A 12 -0.28 2.80 -10.47
CA ILE A 12 0.52 1.82 -9.76
C ILE A 12 -0.13 1.44 -8.44
N ILE A 13 -0.60 2.43 -7.67
CA ILE A 13 -1.27 2.18 -6.39
C ILE A 13 -2.56 1.38 -6.60
N MET A 14 -3.34 1.71 -7.61
CA MET A 14 -4.56 0.98 -7.95
C MET A 14 -4.27 -0.46 -8.33
N ASN A 15 -3.27 -0.69 -9.16
CA ASN A 15 -2.89 -2.03 -9.59
C ASN A 15 -2.38 -2.88 -8.44
N LEU A 16 -1.57 -2.31 -7.56
CA LEU A 16 -1.08 -2.99 -6.35
C LEU A 16 -2.24 -3.36 -5.43
N THR A 17 -3.11 -2.40 -5.14
CA THR A 17 -4.25 -2.60 -4.24
C THR A 17 -5.17 -3.69 -4.78
N HIS A 18 -5.50 -3.63 -6.06
CA HIS A 18 -6.32 -4.63 -6.73
C HIS A 18 -5.68 -6.02 -6.64
N TYR A 19 -4.38 -6.11 -6.92
CA TYR A 19 -3.65 -7.36 -6.85
C TYR A 19 -3.73 -7.98 -5.46
N PHE A 20 -3.43 -7.21 -4.42
CA PHE A 20 -3.44 -7.73 -3.06
C PHE A 20 -4.84 -8.17 -2.61
N ILE A 21 -5.86 -7.44 -3.01
CA ILE A 21 -7.24 -7.78 -2.64
C ILE A 21 -7.72 -9.01 -3.38
N THR A 22 -7.55 -9.06 -4.71
CA THR A 22 -8.14 -10.13 -5.53
C THR A 22 -7.29 -11.38 -5.61
N GLU A 23 -5.96 -11.25 -5.65
CA GLU A 23 -5.05 -12.39 -5.81
C GLU A 23 -4.50 -12.92 -4.49
N LYS A 24 -4.42 -12.09 -3.46
CA LYS A 24 -3.79 -12.44 -2.18
C LYS A 24 -4.74 -12.35 -0.99
N ASN A 25 -6.03 -12.10 -1.23
CA ASN A 25 -7.09 -12.13 -0.21
C ASN A 25 -6.90 -11.13 0.93
N TYR A 26 -6.28 -9.99 0.64
CA TYR A 26 -6.22 -8.89 1.61
C TYR A 26 -7.53 -8.11 1.63
N ASN A 27 -7.86 -7.57 2.79
CA ASN A 27 -9.04 -6.75 2.99
C ASN A 27 -8.62 -5.32 3.36
N PRO A 28 -9.29 -4.29 2.83
CA PRO A 28 -9.00 -2.92 3.22
C PRO A 28 -9.29 -2.68 4.71
N VAL A 29 -8.40 -1.92 5.35
CA VAL A 29 -8.56 -1.51 6.75
C VAL A 29 -8.65 0.01 6.79
N VAL A 30 -9.65 0.53 7.50
CA VAL A 30 -9.79 1.96 7.72
C VAL A 30 -8.99 2.35 8.95
N VAL A 31 -8.03 3.27 8.77
CA VAL A 31 -7.26 3.84 9.87
C VAL A 31 -7.64 5.32 9.98
N HIS A 32 -8.33 5.66 11.05
CA HIS A 32 -8.84 7.01 11.25
C HIS A 32 -7.70 8.03 11.39
N GLY A 33 -7.87 9.18 10.73
CA GLY A 33 -6.90 10.27 10.79
C GLY A 33 -5.70 10.09 9.90
N ILE A 34 -5.66 9.05 9.07
CA ILE A 34 -4.57 8.80 8.14
C ILE A 34 -5.04 9.07 6.72
N ASN A 35 -4.35 9.98 6.04
CA ASN A 35 -4.55 10.28 4.63
C ASN A 35 -3.34 9.83 3.82
N ASP A 36 -3.52 9.60 2.53
CA ASP A 36 -2.45 9.23 1.59
C ASP A 36 -1.78 7.90 1.93
N GLU A 37 -2.51 7.00 2.56
CA GLU A 37 -2.07 5.64 2.85
C GLU A 37 -3.21 4.66 2.65
N ILE A 38 -2.90 3.52 2.08
CA ILE A 38 -3.83 2.39 1.97
C ILE A 38 -3.31 1.28 2.88
N TRP A 39 -4.18 0.81 3.75
CA TRP A 39 -3.89 -0.28 4.69
C TRP A 39 -4.70 -1.50 4.32
N LEU A 40 -4.04 -2.63 4.16
CA LEU A 40 -4.64 -3.91 3.81
C LEU A 40 -4.24 -4.96 4.84
N GLU A 41 -5.16 -5.87 5.18
CA GLU A 41 -4.87 -6.92 6.15
C GLU A 41 -5.21 -8.31 5.62
N ASN A 42 -4.38 -9.28 5.99
CA ASN A 42 -4.65 -10.71 5.85
C ASN A 42 -3.91 -11.43 6.96
N MET A 43 -4.65 -11.86 7.99
CA MET A 43 -4.07 -12.51 9.17
C MET A 43 -3.49 -13.89 8.91
N ASN A 44 -3.79 -14.48 7.74
CA ASN A 44 -3.25 -15.77 7.32
C ASN A 44 -1.98 -15.67 6.48
N SER A 45 -1.57 -14.45 6.13
CA SER A 45 -0.37 -14.20 5.34
C SER A 45 0.85 -13.97 6.22
N ASP A 46 2.05 -14.18 5.66
CA ASP A 46 3.31 -13.86 6.32
C ASP A 46 3.41 -12.37 6.63
N TYR A 47 2.96 -11.53 5.71
CA TYR A 47 2.79 -10.09 5.94
C TYR A 47 1.33 -9.83 6.24
N LYS A 48 0.99 -9.71 7.51
CA LYS A 48 -0.40 -9.51 7.93
C LYS A 48 -0.95 -8.16 7.54
N ILE A 49 -0.08 -7.15 7.45
CA ILE A 49 -0.42 -5.80 7.03
C ILE A 49 0.43 -5.40 5.83
N ILE A 50 -0.22 -4.89 4.80
CA ILE A 50 0.44 -4.20 3.69
C ILE A 50 -0.01 -2.75 3.73
N ARG A 51 0.97 -1.85 3.77
CA ARG A 51 0.72 -0.42 3.81
C ARG A 51 1.31 0.21 2.56
N ILE A 52 0.46 0.86 1.75
CA ILE A 52 0.89 1.55 0.53
C ILE A 52 0.82 3.05 0.81
N VAL A 53 1.97 3.72 0.74
CA VAL A 53 2.13 5.11 1.12
C VAL A 53 2.24 5.96 -0.15
N SER A 54 1.29 6.88 -0.34
CA SER A 54 1.28 7.76 -1.51
C SER A 54 1.85 9.14 -1.21
N LYS A 55 1.98 9.52 0.06
CA LYS A 55 2.55 10.82 0.42
C LYS A 55 4.03 10.90 0.11
N TYR A 56 4.52 12.12 -0.17
CA TYR A 56 5.93 12.37 -0.42
C TYR A 56 6.72 12.39 0.90
N ILE A 57 7.80 11.64 0.95
CA ILE A 57 8.74 11.60 2.07
C ILE A 57 10.01 12.34 1.64
N HIS A 58 10.24 13.52 2.17
CA HIS A 58 11.31 14.41 1.74
C HIS A 58 12.71 13.95 2.13
N ASN A 59 12.85 13.39 3.33
CA ASN A 59 14.15 13.08 3.90
C ASN A 59 14.03 11.99 4.98
N ASN A 60 15.19 11.58 5.51
CA ASN A 60 15.23 10.51 6.51
C ASN A 60 14.56 10.88 7.84
N GLU A 61 14.54 12.17 8.18
CA GLU A 61 13.85 12.63 9.38
C GLU A 61 12.34 12.41 9.27
N GLN A 62 11.75 12.76 8.13
CA GLN A 62 10.33 12.51 7.88
C GLN A 62 10.03 11.01 7.83
N LEU A 63 10.93 10.22 7.27
CA LEU A 63 10.79 8.77 7.30
C LEU A 63 10.76 8.24 8.74
N GLY A 64 11.61 8.80 9.61
CA GLY A 64 11.63 8.45 11.02
C GLY A 64 10.32 8.77 11.73
N PHE A 65 9.73 9.92 11.47
CA PHE A 65 8.41 10.28 12.01
C PHE A 65 7.32 9.33 11.49
N ASP A 66 7.37 9.00 10.21
CA ASP A 66 6.44 8.05 9.61
C ASP A 66 6.52 6.68 10.28
N LYS A 67 7.73 6.16 10.49
CA LYS A 67 7.95 4.89 11.16
C LYS A 67 7.49 4.90 12.62
N PHE A 68 7.71 6.00 13.33
CA PHE A 68 7.24 6.16 14.69
C PHE A 68 5.72 6.08 14.77
N LYS A 69 5.04 6.83 13.90
CA LYS A 69 3.58 6.82 13.81
C LYS A 69 3.04 5.44 13.43
N LEU A 70 3.69 4.79 12.46
CA LEU A 70 3.36 3.44 12.05
C LEU A 70 3.40 2.46 13.24
N ASN A 71 4.46 2.52 14.04
CA ASN A 71 4.61 1.64 15.21
C ASN A 71 3.50 1.84 16.22
N GLN A 72 3.04 3.07 16.44
CA GLN A 72 1.92 3.35 17.33
C GLN A 72 0.62 2.73 16.80
N ILE A 73 0.35 2.85 15.51
CA ILE A 73 -0.85 2.28 14.90
C ILE A 73 -0.81 0.75 14.98
N VAL A 74 0.32 0.14 14.66
CA VAL A 74 0.48 -1.32 14.72
C VAL A 74 0.27 -1.85 16.13
N ARG A 75 0.77 -1.15 17.15
CA ARG A 75 0.53 -1.52 18.56
C ARG A 75 -0.95 -1.56 18.89
N LYS A 76 -1.72 -0.58 18.44
CA LYS A 76 -3.18 -0.55 18.65
C LYS A 76 -3.86 -1.72 17.95
N LEU A 77 -3.44 -2.04 16.74
CA LEU A 77 -3.98 -3.18 15.99
C LEU A 77 -3.67 -4.50 16.66
N LYS A 78 -2.45 -4.67 17.20
CA LYS A 78 -2.06 -5.88 17.94
C LYS A 78 -2.94 -6.13 19.15
N VAL A 79 -3.25 -5.10 19.89
CA VAL A 79 -4.12 -5.21 21.07
C VAL A 79 -5.52 -5.71 20.66
N LYS A 80 -6.05 -5.19 19.54
CA LYS A 80 -7.38 -5.58 19.06
C LYS A 80 -7.43 -7.02 18.54
N THR A 81 -6.36 -7.49 17.91
CA THR A 81 -6.32 -8.80 17.25
C THR A 81 -5.71 -9.90 18.07
N LEU A 82 -5.18 -9.60 19.26
CA LEU A 82 -4.45 -10.52 20.13
C LEU A 82 -3.24 -11.18 19.43
N SER A 83 -2.74 -10.57 18.37
CA SER A 83 -1.57 -11.06 17.65
C SER A 83 -0.30 -10.52 18.29
N PHE A 84 0.61 -11.42 18.65
CA PHE A 84 1.89 -11.04 19.26
C PHE A 84 2.88 -10.46 18.26
N LYS A 85 2.73 -10.80 16.98
CA LYS A 85 3.62 -10.31 15.93
C LYS A 85 2.83 -10.01 14.69
N MET A 86 2.94 -8.78 14.22
CA MET A 86 2.40 -8.36 12.94
C MET A 86 3.55 -7.91 12.06
N ASP A 87 3.81 -8.66 10.99
CA ASP A 87 4.77 -8.23 10.00
C ASP A 87 4.08 -7.27 9.04
N VAL A 88 4.63 -6.07 8.93
CA VAL A 88 4.11 -5.00 8.07
C VAL A 88 5.03 -4.82 6.89
N LEU A 89 4.45 -4.89 5.69
CA LEU A 89 5.16 -4.55 4.46
C LEU A 89 4.80 -3.12 4.07
N ASN A 90 5.80 -2.23 4.08
CA ASN A 90 5.62 -0.84 3.68
C ASN A 90 6.05 -0.63 2.24
N ILE A 91 5.15 -0.13 1.41
CA ILE A 91 5.42 0.17 0.02
C ILE A 91 5.31 1.69 -0.16
N TYR A 92 6.45 2.33 -0.41
CA TYR A 92 6.53 3.77 -0.66
C TYR A 92 6.53 4.03 -2.15
N THR A 93 5.82 5.05 -2.58
CA THR A 93 5.70 5.40 -4.00
C THR A 93 6.27 6.76 -4.35
N ASP A 94 6.69 7.54 -3.35
CA ASP A 94 7.13 8.91 -3.56
C ASP A 94 8.18 9.30 -2.51
N LEU A 95 9.44 9.07 -2.81
CA LEU A 95 10.55 9.35 -1.90
C LEU A 95 11.49 10.40 -2.47
N GLY A 96 12.03 11.24 -1.61
CA GLY A 96 13.12 12.16 -1.93
C GLY A 96 14.42 11.39 -2.25
N ASP A 97 15.32 12.06 -2.98
CA ASP A 97 16.53 11.42 -3.55
C ASP A 97 17.47 10.84 -2.47
N ASN A 98 17.46 11.40 -1.28
CA ASN A 98 18.38 11.01 -0.21
C ASN A 98 17.72 10.21 0.90
N VAL A 99 16.53 9.66 0.65
CA VAL A 99 15.82 8.83 1.63
C VAL A 99 16.33 7.41 1.56
N ASN A 100 16.79 6.88 2.68
CA ASN A 100 17.32 5.52 2.79
C ASN A 100 16.33 4.62 3.51
N LEU A 101 15.75 3.68 2.77
CA LEU A 101 14.89 2.65 3.35
C LEU A 101 15.73 1.56 4.00
N SER A 102 15.18 0.94 5.02
CA SER A 102 15.84 -0.16 5.74
C SER A 102 14.93 -1.38 5.83
N GLY A 103 15.54 -2.53 6.10
CA GLY A 103 14.81 -3.78 6.24
C GLY A 103 14.10 -4.18 4.95
N LYS A 104 12.81 -4.52 5.07
CA LYS A 104 12.00 -4.98 3.95
C LYS A 104 11.10 -3.89 3.35
N ASP A 105 11.35 -2.63 3.71
CA ASP A 105 10.61 -1.52 3.11
C ASP A 105 10.92 -1.43 1.62
N ILE A 106 9.90 -1.15 0.83
CA ILE A 106 9.97 -1.18 -0.62
C ILE A 106 9.67 0.21 -1.18
N PHE A 107 10.47 0.63 -2.16
CA PHE A 107 10.19 1.82 -2.95
C PHE A 107 9.86 1.40 -4.38
N ILE A 108 8.70 1.84 -4.87
CA ILE A 108 8.28 1.66 -6.25
C ILE A 108 8.23 3.02 -6.91
N PRO A 109 9.23 3.38 -7.73
CA PRO A 109 9.20 4.64 -8.46
C PRO A 109 8.10 4.63 -9.52
N THR A 110 7.36 5.73 -9.61
CA THR A 110 6.17 5.82 -10.46
C THR A 110 6.48 6.01 -11.94
N GLU A 111 7.74 6.20 -12.29
CA GLU A 111 8.17 6.45 -13.67
C GLU A 111 8.46 5.17 -14.46
N LYS A 112 8.50 4.03 -13.80
CA LYS A 112 8.85 2.76 -14.42
C LYS A 112 7.79 1.72 -14.12
N GLU A 113 7.78 0.66 -14.92
CA GLU A 113 6.98 -0.51 -14.64
C GLU A 113 7.26 -1.05 -13.24
N LEU A 114 6.31 -1.82 -12.72
CA LEU A 114 6.34 -2.37 -11.38
C LEU A 114 7.46 -3.41 -11.25
N MET A 115 8.70 -2.93 -11.17
CA MET A 115 9.90 -3.77 -11.14
C MET A 115 10.71 -3.52 -9.87
N ASN A 116 10.25 -4.11 -8.77
CA ASN A 116 11.01 -4.12 -7.54
C ASN A 116 11.36 -5.56 -7.20
N ASP A 117 12.66 -5.87 -7.13
CA ASP A 117 13.14 -7.24 -6.94
C ASP A 117 12.65 -7.86 -5.63
N THR A 118 12.61 -7.08 -4.56
CA THR A 118 12.12 -7.55 -3.26
C THR A 118 10.64 -7.91 -3.32
N LEU A 119 9.85 -7.07 -3.97
CA LEU A 119 8.41 -7.30 -4.12
C LEU A 119 8.15 -8.53 -4.99
N ILE A 120 8.91 -8.71 -6.07
CA ILE A 120 8.82 -9.86 -6.95
C ILE A 120 9.24 -11.15 -6.23
N GLU A 121 10.24 -11.06 -5.36
CA GLU A 121 10.65 -12.22 -4.55
C GLU A 121 9.54 -12.67 -3.59
N ILE A 122 8.85 -11.72 -2.95
CA ILE A 122 7.75 -12.02 -2.03
C ILE A 122 6.50 -12.47 -2.80
N PHE A 123 6.22 -11.83 -3.92
CA PHE A 123 5.03 -12.09 -4.75
C PHE A 123 5.44 -12.33 -6.21
N PRO A 124 5.90 -13.54 -6.56
CA PRO A 124 6.44 -13.83 -7.89
C PRO A 124 5.49 -13.59 -9.06
N ASP A 125 4.19 -13.66 -8.83
CA ASP A 125 3.18 -13.46 -9.88
C ASP A 125 2.72 -12.01 -10.03
N ILE A 126 3.28 -11.07 -9.23
CA ILE A 126 2.76 -9.69 -9.18
C ILE A 126 2.89 -8.97 -10.53
N VAL A 127 3.98 -9.15 -11.25
CA VAL A 127 4.20 -8.48 -12.54
C VAL A 127 3.18 -8.93 -13.57
N GLU A 128 2.96 -10.25 -13.65
CA GLU A 128 1.99 -10.83 -14.59
C GLU A 128 0.55 -10.41 -14.27
N LYS A 129 0.19 -10.47 -12.98
CA LYS A 129 -1.18 -10.20 -12.53
C LYS A 129 -1.52 -8.71 -12.48
N THR A 130 -0.55 -7.82 -12.53
CA THR A 130 -0.78 -6.37 -12.52
C THR A 130 -0.75 -5.73 -13.92
N LYS A 131 -0.61 -6.50 -14.99
CA LYS A 131 -0.58 -5.98 -16.36
C LYS A 131 -1.94 -5.56 -16.93
N HIS A 132 -2.98 -5.49 -16.12
CA HIS A 132 -4.36 -5.29 -16.60
C HIS A 132 -4.81 -3.82 -16.70
N GLY A 133 -3.90 -2.86 -16.63
CA GLY A 133 -4.15 -1.44 -16.95
C GLY A 133 -5.52 -0.89 -16.55
N GLU A 134 -6.36 -0.62 -17.55
CA GLU A 134 -7.69 -0.02 -17.35
C GLU A 134 -8.65 -0.88 -16.51
N ASN A 135 -8.57 -2.19 -16.62
CA ASN A 135 -9.46 -3.08 -15.89
C ASN A 135 -9.17 -3.04 -14.38
N GLY A 136 -7.87 -2.97 -14.01
CA GLY A 136 -7.49 -2.81 -12.62
C GLY A 136 -7.97 -1.49 -12.03
N ALA A 137 -7.82 -0.40 -12.78
CA ALA A 137 -8.26 0.93 -12.35
C ALA A 137 -9.78 0.98 -12.15
N ASN A 138 -10.55 0.41 -13.09
CA ASN A 138 -12.02 0.37 -12.98
C ASN A 138 -12.48 -0.39 -11.75
N LEU A 139 -11.86 -1.53 -11.46
CA LEU A 139 -12.22 -2.32 -10.29
C LEU A 139 -11.81 -1.62 -9.00
N PHE A 140 -10.66 -0.93 -8.99
CA PHE A 140 -10.23 -0.14 -7.84
C PHE A 140 -11.24 0.97 -7.53
N MET A 141 -11.72 1.70 -8.54
CA MET A 141 -12.72 2.74 -8.36
C MET A 141 -14.01 2.19 -7.78
N LYS A 142 -14.46 1.03 -8.25
CA LYS A 142 -15.63 0.36 -7.71
C LYS A 142 -15.46 -0.03 -6.25
N ILE A 143 -14.31 -0.60 -5.88
CA ILE A 143 -14.01 -0.98 -4.51
C ILE A 143 -13.99 0.26 -3.62
N THR A 144 -13.39 1.36 -4.07
CA THR A 144 -13.34 2.62 -3.33
C THR A 144 -14.73 3.19 -3.10
N ASP A 145 -15.60 3.16 -4.11
CA ASP A 145 -16.98 3.61 -3.99
C ASP A 145 -17.75 2.76 -2.98
N ASP A 146 -17.59 1.44 -3.02
CA ASP A 146 -18.23 0.54 -2.07
C ASP A 146 -17.78 0.83 -0.63
N ILE A 147 -16.49 1.10 -0.41
CA ILE A 147 -15.96 1.45 0.90
C ILE A 147 -16.52 2.79 1.38
N ASN A 148 -16.55 3.81 0.53
CA ASN A 148 -17.09 5.12 0.86
C ASN A 148 -18.58 5.06 1.19
N THR A 149 -19.34 4.28 0.45
CA THR A 149 -20.77 4.06 0.68
C THR A 149 -21.01 3.38 2.03
N THR A 150 -20.16 2.43 2.41
CA THR A 150 -20.27 1.70 3.66
C THR A 150 -19.95 2.56 4.88
N ASN A 151 -19.13 3.61 4.72
CA ASN A 151 -18.68 4.49 5.80
C ASN A 151 -19.59 5.73 6.01
N GLU A 152 -20.63 5.89 5.25
CA GLU A 152 -21.60 6.97 5.43
C GLU A 152 -22.61 6.67 6.55
#